data_b0881c254252ee53101c9cde9a0a2a96
#
_entry.id   b0881c254252ee53101c9cde9a0a2a96
#
_cell.length_a   1.000
_cell.length_b   1.000
_cell.length_c   1.000
_cell.angle_alpha   90.00
_cell.angle_beta   90.00
_cell.angle_gamma   90.00
#
_symmetry.space_group_name_H-M   'P 1'
#
loop_
_entity.id
_entity.type
_entity.pdbx_description
1 polymer ?
#
loop_
_entity_poly.entity_id
_entity_poly.type
_entity_poly.pdbx_seq_one_letter_code
_entity_poly.pdbx_strand_id
1 'polypeptide(L)'
;MPEKIDSIEDLPFTTPADIIADPMAFLAISPAQVERITTLSTSGTTGSRKRIFFSAGDLERIREYFAVGMRSLTRSGQRAQILISDETVHSLGSLLRESLGRIGVEARILSAIPGVKEAVEASRDADCIIGMPSELFYMCRKEPLLRPESILLTADYVPESVVRAIRETWQCEVFTHYGMTETGFGFAVDCHHHQGHHTRDAGILTESISP
;
A
#
# COMPACT_ATOMS: atom_id res chain seq x y z
N MET A 1 -10.33 26.31 -15.14
CA MET A 1 -9.35 25.53 -15.92
C MET A 1 -8.90 26.40 -17.08
N PRO A 2 -7.64 26.45 -17.45
CA PRO A 2 -7.22 27.12 -18.68
C PRO A 2 -7.96 26.48 -19.87
N GLU A 3 -8.33 27.30 -20.87
CA GLU A 3 -9.08 26.82 -22.05
C GLU A 3 -8.27 25.84 -22.91
N LYS A 4 -6.94 25.81 -22.76
CA LYS A 4 -6.02 24.94 -23.48
C LYS A 4 -4.81 24.62 -22.58
N ILE A 5 -4.52 23.35 -22.44
CA ILE A 5 -3.36 22.83 -21.73
C ILE A 5 -2.42 22.29 -22.78
N ASP A 6 -1.31 22.97 -23.04
CA ASP A 6 -0.32 22.56 -24.03
C ASP A 6 0.82 21.73 -23.38
N SER A 7 1.05 21.87 -22.08
CA SER A 7 2.06 21.13 -21.31
C SER A 7 1.54 20.80 -19.91
N ILE A 8 2.09 19.75 -19.28
CA ILE A 8 1.78 19.43 -17.88
C ILE A 8 2.25 20.53 -16.92
N GLU A 9 3.28 21.27 -17.29
CA GLU A 9 3.83 22.41 -16.55
C GLU A 9 2.83 23.57 -16.44
N ASP A 10 1.81 23.62 -17.32
CA ASP A 10 0.72 24.60 -17.27
C ASP A 10 -0.34 24.26 -16.20
N LEU A 11 -0.26 23.06 -15.64
CA LEU A 11 -1.20 22.62 -14.60
C LEU A 11 -0.77 23.13 -13.22
N PRO A 12 -1.70 23.67 -12.42
CA PRO A 12 -1.38 24.05 -11.05
C PRO A 12 -1.14 22.79 -10.21
N PHE A 13 -0.25 22.90 -9.23
CA PHE A 13 -0.08 21.85 -8.23
C PHE A 13 -1.35 21.69 -7.40
N THR A 14 -1.71 20.43 -7.14
CA THR A 14 -2.79 20.09 -6.23
C THR A 14 -2.23 19.76 -4.85
N THR A 15 -2.72 20.44 -3.84
CA THR A 15 -2.34 20.20 -2.43
C THR A 15 -3.42 19.38 -1.71
N PRO A 16 -3.09 18.75 -0.57
CA PRO A 16 -4.10 18.12 0.28
C PRO A 16 -5.22 19.08 0.71
N ALA A 17 -4.92 20.37 0.88
CA ALA A 17 -5.90 21.38 1.25
C ALA A 17 -6.93 21.63 0.13
N ASP A 18 -6.51 21.60 -1.13
CA ASP A 18 -7.41 21.76 -2.28
C ASP A 18 -8.42 20.60 -2.36
N ILE A 19 -7.95 19.36 -2.17
CA ILE A 19 -8.81 18.16 -2.15
C ILE A 19 -9.80 18.20 -0.97
N ILE A 20 -9.39 18.73 0.17
CA ILE A 20 -10.25 18.87 1.35
C ILE A 20 -11.32 19.94 1.10
N ALA A 21 -10.94 21.07 0.49
CA ALA A 21 -11.84 22.20 0.25
C ALA A 21 -12.97 21.84 -0.70
N ASP A 22 -12.68 21.14 -1.80
CA ASP A 22 -13.70 20.67 -2.74
C ASP A 22 -13.31 19.32 -3.36
N PRO A 23 -13.57 18.21 -2.67
CA PRO A 23 -13.25 16.87 -3.20
C PRO A 23 -14.01 16.53 -4.47
N MET A 24 -15.18 17.16 -4.73
CA MET A 24 -15.96 16.90 -5.93
C MET A 24 -15.35 17.52 -7.19
N ALA A 25 -14.54 18.58 -7.06
CA ALA A 25 -13.80 19.16 -8.18
C ALA A 25 -12.77 18.18 -8.78
N PHE A 26 -12.34 17.18 -8.01
CA PHE A 26 -11.40 16.13 -8.44
C PHE A 26 -12.09 14.84 -8.92
N LEU A 27 -13.42 14.84 -8.99
CA LEU A 27 -14.16 13.70 -9.52
C LEU A 27 -14.28 13.82 -11.05
N ALA A 28 -13.47 13.07 -11.77
CA ALA A 28 -13.40 13.09 -13.24
C ALA A 28 -14.45 12.19 -13.93
N ILE A 29 -15.29 11.49 -13.15
CA ILE A 29 -16.32 10.56 -13.65
C ILE A 29 -17.70 10.92 -13.06
N SER A 30 -18.77 10.34 -13.61
CA SER A 30 -20.10 10.47 -12.99
C SER A 30 -20.11 9.90 -11.57
N PRO A 31 -20.75 10.54 -10.59
CA PRO A 31 -20.91 9.97 -9.24
C PRO A 31 -21.49 8.56 -9.23
N ALA A 32 -22.32 8.20 -10.20
CA ALA A 32 -22.89 6.85 -10.36
C ALA A 32 -21.83 5.78 -10.74
N GLN A 33 -20.66 6.18 -11.16
CA GLN A 33 -19.53 5.29 -11.51
C GLN A 33 -18.52 5.14 -10.38
N VAL A 34 -18.76 5.78 -9.25
CA VAL A 34 -17.88 5.66 -8.06
C VAL A 34 -18.22 4.37 -7.34
N GLU A 35 -17.25 3.46 -7.28
CA GLU A 35 -17.36 2.17 -6.59
C GLU A 35 -16.87 2.28 -5.12
N ARG A 36 -15.92 3.18 -4.86
CA ARG A 36 -15.36 3.36 -3.53
C ARG A 36 -15.06 4.82 -3.23
N ILE A 37 -15.34 5.22 -2.00
CA ILE A 37 -14.88 6.48 -1.42
C ILE A 37 -13.98 6.16 -0.23
N THR A 38 -12.72 6.61 -0.29
CA THR A 38 -11.83 6.54 0.85
C THR A 38 -11.82 7.89 1.56
N THR A 39 -12.17 7.88 2.84
CA THR A 39 -12.18 9.08 3.68
C THR A 39 -11.03 9.00 4.67
N LEU A 40 -10.10 9.94 4.58
CA LEU A 40 -8.93 10.03 5.45
C LEU A 40 -9.12 11.17 6.44
N SER A 41 -8.97 10.88 7.73
CA SER A 41 -8.87 11.91 8.77
C SER A 41 -7.51 12.57 8.68
N THR A 42 -7.46 13.90 8.58
CA THR A 42 -6.20 14.64 8.77
C THR A 42 -5.86 14.65 10.25
N SER A 43 -4.60 14.56 10.62
CA SER A 43 -4.11 14.61 12.00
C SER A 43 -4.28 15.97 12.69
N GLY A 44 -4.98 16.92 12.07
CA GLY A 44 -5.24 18.26 12.58
C GLY A 44 -6.56 18.37 13.35
N THR A 45 -6.63 19.29 14.31
CA THR A 45 -7.78 19.58 15.18
C THR A 45 -9.03 20.12 14.46
N THR A 46 -8.98 20.34 13.13
CA THR A 46 -10.04 20.97 12.34
C THR A 46 -11.12 20.01 11.84
N GLY A 47 -10.98 18.70 12.06
CA GLY A 47 -12.00 17.72 11.68
C GLY A 47 -12.24 17.56 10.16
N SER A 48 -11.45 18.23 9.32
CA SER A 48 -11.57 18.14 7.86
C SER A 48 -11.16 16.76 7.38
N ARG A 49 -11.93 16.23 6.42
CA ARG A 49 -11.67 14.88 5.89
C ARG A 49 -11.39 14.94 4.41
N LYS A 50 -10.24 14.42 4.01
CA LYS A 50 -9.91 14.21 2.59
C LYS A 50 -10.67 13.02 2.05
N ARG A 51 -11.33 13.19 0.89
CA ARG A 51 -12.06 12.12 0.20
C ARG A 51 -11.44 11.86 -1.16
N ILE A 52 -11.13 10.60 -1.43
CA ILE A 52 -10.65 10.12 -2.72
C ILE A 52 -11.66 9.13 -3.27
N PHE A 53 -12.00 9.30 -4.54
CA PHE A 53 -13.00 8.51 -5.25
C PHE A 53 -12.32 7.53 -6.19
N PHE A 54 -12.84 6.31 -6.24
CA PHE A 54 -12.32 5.26 -7.12
C PHE A 54 -13.45 4.68 -7.96
N SER A 55 -13.22 4.56 -9.25
CA SER A 55 -14.06 3.77 -10.16
C SER A 55 -13.69 2.28 -10.10
N ALA A 56 -14.53 1.44 -10.70
CA ALA A 56 -14.20 0.02 -10.92
C ALA A 56 -12.90 -0.15 -11.70
N GLY A 57 -12.64 0.70 -12.69
CA GLY A 57 -11.39 0.70 -13.46
C GLY A 57 -10.15 1.08 -12.63
N ASP A 58 -10.29 2.01 -11.68
CA ASP A 58 -9.20 2.36 -10.77
C ASP A 58 -8.88 1.19 -9.84
N LEU A 59 -9.89 0.55 -9.27
CA LEU A 59 -9.72 -0.62 -8.41
C LEU A 59 -9.08 -1.79 -9.15
N GLU A 60 -9.40 -1.98 -10.42
CA GLU A 60 -8.79 -3.01 -11.26
C GLU A 60 -7.30 -2.70 -11.51
N ARG A 61 -6.96 -1.48 -11.88
CA ARG A 61 -5.55 -1.05 -12.02
C ARG A 61 -4.75 -1.19 -10.74
N ILE A 62 -5.36 -0.98 -9.57
CA ILE A 62 -4.72 -1.22 -8.27
C ILE A 62 -4.39 -2.70 -8.09
N ARG A 63 -5.35 -3.59 -8.41
CA ARG A 63 -5.14 -5.05 -8.32
C ARG A 63 -4.02 -5.52 -9.25
N GLU A 64 -4.00 -5.01 -10.48
CA GLU A 64 -2.93 -5.31 -11.44
C GLU A 64 -1.56 -4.86 -10.93
N TYR A 65 -1.47 -3.64 -10.42
CA TYR A 65 -0.23 -3.12 -9.84
C TYR A 65 0.29 -3.99 -8.69
N PHE A 66 -0.57 -4.31 -7.72
CA PHE A 66 -0.17 -5.19 -6.63
C PHE A 66 0.19 -6.59 -7.11
N ALA A 67 -0.55 -7.16 -8.06
CA ALA A 67 -0.23 -8.48 -8.61
C ALA A 67 1.16 -8.50 -9.28
N VAL A 68 1.54 -7.44 -9.99
CA VAL A 68 2.87 -7.30 -10.62
C VAL A 68 3.94 -7.11 -9.55
N GLY A 69 3.76 -6.16 -8.62
CA GLY A 69 4.73 -5.86 -7.57
C GLY A 69 5.00 -7.07 -6.65
N MET A 70 3.93 -7.77 -6.27
CA MET A 70 4.05 -8.94 -5.38
C MET A 70 4.82 -10.13 -5.98
N ARG A 71 4.97 -10.21 -7.31
CA ARG A 71 5.82 -11.22 -7.96
C ARG A 71 7.31 -11.06 -7.66
N SER A 72 7.73 -9.89 -7.22
CA SER A 72 9.11 -9.68 -6.74
C SER A 72 9.36 -10.28 -5.36
N LEU A 73 8.31 -10.56 -4.58
CA LEU A 73 8.40 -11.00 -3.20
C LEU A 73 7.84 -12.41 -2.97
N THR A 74 6.94 -12.85 -3.87
CA THR A 74 6.19 -14.09 -3.69
C THR A 74 6.13 -14.89 -5.00
N ARG A 75 5.86 -16.18 -4.90
CA ARG A 75 5.65 -17.08 -6.03
C ARG A 75 4.41 -17.94 -5.81
N SER A 76 3.85 -18.45 -6.89
CA SER A 76 2.68 -19.33 -6.86
C SER A 76 2.89 -20.51 -5.91
N GLY A 77 1.88 -20.84 -5.14
CA GLY A 77 1.88 -21.91 -4.15
C GLY A 77 2.31 -21.46 -2.74
N GLN A 78 2.85 -20.26 -2.58
CA GLN A 78 3.19 -19.71 -1.26
C GLN A 78 1.96 -19.20 -0.51
N ARG A 79 2.15 -19.00 0.80
CA ARG A 79 1.16 -18.43 1.72
C ARG A 79 1.61 -17.07 2.20
N ALA A 80 0.71 -16.09 2.13
CA ALA A 80 0.95 -14.74 2.61
C ALA A 80 0.02 -14.41 3.79
N GLN A 81 0.57 -13.86 4.86
CA GLN A 81 -0.19 -13.30 5.97
C GLN A 81 -0.21 -11.77 5.86
N ILE A 82 -1.40 -11.20 5.72
CA ILE A 82 -1.62 -9.76 5.67
C ILE A 82 -2.07 -9.29 7.05
N LEU A 83 -1.29 -8.40 7.66
CA LEU A 83 -1.55 -7.75 8.95
C LEU A 83 -2.03 -6.31 8.73
N ILE A 84 -2.94 -6.12 7.78
CA ILE A 84 -3.56 -4.83 7.44
C ILE A 84 -5.07 -5.07 7.38
N SER A 85 -5.83 -4.20 8.06
CA SER A 85 -7.28 -4.34 8.17
C SER A 85 -7.99 -4.43 6.82
N ASP A 86 -9.03 -5.25 6.75
CA ASP A 86 -10.00 -5.37 5.63
C ASP A 86 -11.44 -5.02 6.06
N GLU A 87 -11.61 -4.21 7.08
CA GLU A 87 -12.93 -3.83 7.64
C GLU A 87 -13.88 -3.17 6.63
N THR A 88 -13.34 -2.65 5.54
CA THR A 88 -14.15 -2.03 4.47
C THR A 88 -13.94 -2.74 3.14
N VAL A 89 -14.99 -2.77 2.32
CA VAL A 89 -14.93 -3.29 0.95
C VAL A 89 -13.84 -2.54 0.16
N HIS A 90 -13.04 -3.26 -0.61
CA HIS A 90 -11.89 -2.74 -1.36
C HIS A 90 -10.85 -2.01 -0.48
N SER A 91 -10.70 -2.42 0.78
CA SER A 91 -9.61 -1.98 1.64
C SER A 91 -8.24 -2.38 1.07
N LEU A 92 -7.17 -1.77 1.56
CA LEU A 92 -5.81 -2.16 1.14
C LEU A 92 -5.56 -3.66 1.36
N GLY A 93 -5.98 -4.19 2.51
CA GLY A 93 -5.84 -5.62 2.81
C GLY A 93 -6.63 -6.50 1.83
N SER A 94 -7.89 -6.15 1.52
CA SER A 94 -8.71 -6.93 0.58
C SER A 94 -8.18 -6.86 -0.86
N LEU A 95 -7.72 -5.69 -1.31
CA LEU A 95 -7.12 -5.52 -2.64
C LEU A 95 -5.81 -6.32 -2.77
N LEU A 96 -4.96 -6.33 -1.74
CA LEU A 96 -3.75 -7.15 -1.70
C LEU A 96 -4.08 -8.65 -1.75
N ARG A 97 -5.06 -9.11 -0.95
CA ARG A 97 -5.50 -10.52 -0.97
C ARG A 97 -5.98 -10.96 -2.35
N GLU A 98 -6.82 -10.15 -2.98
CA GLU A 98 -7.33 -10.42 -4.32
C GLU A 98 -6.19 -10.48 -5.35
N SER A 99 -5.23 -9.56 -5.25
CA SER A 99 -4.07 -9.48 -6.14
C SER A 99 -3.13 -10.66 -5.99
N LEU A 100 -2.86 -11.11 -4.76
CA LEU A 100 -2.08 -12.30 -4.45
C LEU A 100 -2.74 -13.57 -4.98
N GLY A 101 -4.06 -13.67 -4.85
CA GLY A 101 -4.83 -14.78 -5.42
C GLY A 101 -4.68 -14.89 -6.95
N ARG A 102 -4.59 -13.77 -7.67
CA ARG A 102 -4.37 -13.73 -9.14
C ARG A 102 -3.04 -14.32 -9.58
N ILE A 103 -2.05 -14.32 -8.70
CA ILE A 103 -0.70 -14.88 -8.96
C ILE A 103 -0.49 -16.24 -8.29
N GLY A 104 -1.57 -16.84 -7.75
CA GLY A 104 -1.55 -18.18 -7.18
C GLY A 104 -0.97 -18.25 -5.75
N VAL A 105 -0.97 -17.14 -5.02
CA VAL A 105 -0.57 -17.08 -3.61
C VAL A 105 -1.81 -17.14 -2.72
N GLU A 106 -1.82 -18.04 -1.74
CA GLU A 106 -2.87 -18.12 -0.73
C GLU A 106 -2.67 -17.01 0.30
N ALA A 107 -3.52 -15.98 0.29
CA ALA A 107 -3.40 -14.85 1.19
C ALA A 107 -4.50 -14.86 2.28
N ARG A 108 -4.09 -14.71 3.53
CA ARG A 108 -4.97 -14.59 4.70
C ARG A 108 -4.84 -13.20 5.31
N ILE A 109 -5.94 -12.65 5.80
CA ILE A 109 -5.95 -11.35 6.47
C ILE A 109 -6.28 -11.55 7.94
N LEU A 110 -5.52 -10.89 8.80
CA LEU A 110 -5.87 -10.71 10.21
C LEU A 110 -6.38 -9.28 10.39
N SER A 111 -7.71 -9.11 10.30
CA SER A 111 -8.37 -7.79 10.24
C SER A 111 -8.33 -7.01 11.55
N ALA A 112 -8.47 -7.69 12.66
CA ALA A 112 -8.26 -7.11 13.98
C ALA A 112 -6.99 -7.72 14.55
N ILE A 113 -5.95 -6.92 14.79
CA ILE A 113 -4.75 -7.41 15.46
C ILE A 113 -4.96 -7.22 16.97
N PRO A 114 -5.58 -8.19 17.66
CA PRO A 114 -5.89 -8.07 19.07
C PRO A 114 -4.62 -8.07 19.92
N GLY A 115 -3.53 -8.60 19.37
CA GLY A 115 -2.22 -8.62 20.02
C GLY A 115 -1.14 -9.29 19.20
N VAL A 116 0.10 -9.15 19.68
CA VAL A 116 1.29 -9.74 19.00
C VAL A 116 1.22 -11.26 18.95
N LYS A 117 0.66 -11.92 19.97
CA LYS A 117 0.58 -13.38 20.03
C LYS A 117 -0.28 -13.93 18.90
N GLU A 118 -1.41 -13.32 18.65
CA GLU A 118 -2.34 -13.69 17.58
C GLU A 118 -1.72 -13.42 16.20
N ALA A 119 -1.02 -12.29 16.03
CA ALA A 119 -0.30 -11.99 14.81
C ALA A 119 0.82 -12.99 14.53
N VAL A 120 1.60 -13.36 15.53
CA VAL A 120 2.63 -14.39 15.44
C VAL A 120 2.03 -15.75 15.07
N GLU A 121 0.97 -16.18 15.75
CA GLU A 121 0.34 -17.47 15.49
C GLU A 121 -0.22 -17.54 14.07
N ALA A 122 -0.90 -16.48 13.62
CA ALA A 122 -1.41 -16.38 12.25
C ALA A 122 -0.29 -16.40 11.17
N SER A 123 0.92 -16.00 11.55
CA SER A 123 2.07 -15.89 10.63
C SER A 123 3.03 -17.08 10.64
N ARG A 124 2.79 -18.10 11.51
CA ARG A 124 3.73 -19.23 11.70
C ARG A 124 4.01 -20.02 10.43
N ASP A 125 3.02 -20.17 9.59
CA ASP A 125 3.07 -20.95 8.36
C ASP A 125 3.09 -20.07 7.09
N ALA A 126 3.32 -18.78 7.27
CA ALA A 126 3.38 -17.83 6.15
C ALA A 126 4.80 -17.74 5.57
N ASP A 127 4.88 -17.81 4.25
CA ASP A 127 6.12 -17.59 3.50
C ASP A 127 6.40 -16.08 3.34
N CYS A 128 5.33 -15.26 3.27
CA CYS A 128 5.41 -13.80 3.19
C CYS A 128 4.52 -13.16 4.26
N ILE A 129 5.04 -12.13 4.95
CA ILE A 129 4.24 -11.34 5.89
C ILE A 129 4.20 -9.88 5.42
N ILE A 130 3.00 -9.30 5.39
CA ILE A 130 2.75 -7.94 4.91
C ILE A 130 2.15 -7.13 6.04
N GLY A 131 2.74 -5.98 6.37
CA GLY A 131 2.23 -5.16 7.46
C GLY A 131 2.94 -3.82 7.63
N MET A 132 2.54 -3.10 8.68
CA MET A 132 3.12 -1.81 9.03
C MET A 132 4.51 -1.98 9.65
N PRO A 133 5.46 -1.07 9.38
CA PRO A 133 6.82 -1.16 9.87
C PRO A 133 6.91 -1.28 11.40
N SER A 134 6.15 -0.47 12.13
CA SER A 134 6.15 -0.46 13.60
C SER A 134 5.63 -1.77 14.19
N GLU A 135 4.57 -2.34 13.62
CA GLU A 135 3.94 -3.58 14.09
C GLU A 135 4.84 -4.79 13.82
N LEU A 136 5.37 -4.91 12.60
CA LEU A 136 6.27 -5.99 12.22
C LEU A 136 7.60 -5.93 12.98
N PHE A 137 8.12 -4.73 13.22
CA PHE A 137 9.30 -4.56 14.06
C PHE A 137 9.04 -5.02 15.50
N TYR A 138 7.90 -4.63 16.09
CA TYR A 138 7.53 -5.06 17.44
C TYR A 138 7.32 -6.58 17.51
N MET A 139 6.64 -7.15 16.52
CA MET A 139 6.46 -8.60 16.40
C MET A 139 7.80 -9.34 16.28
N CYS A 140 8.72 -8.82 15.47
CA CYS A 140 10.07 -9.35 15.30
C CYS A 140 10.87 -9.38 16.63
N ARG A 141 10.73 -8.34 17.44
CA ARG A 141 11.37 -8.25 18.76
C ARG A 141 10.78 -9.24 19.77
N LYS A 142 9.51 -9.59 19.64
CA LYS A 142 8.80 -10.51 20.55
C LYS A 142 8.94 -11.98 20.14
N GLU A 143 9.05 -12.26 18.86
CA GLU A 143 9.18 -13.60 18.30
C GLU A 143 10.36 -13.67 17.31
N PRO A 144 11.60 -13.70 17.81
CA PRO A 144 12.80 -13.68 16.96
C PRO A 144 13.04 -14.98 16.19
N LEU A 145 12.28 -16.04 16.47
CA LEU A 145 12.45 -17.36 15.85
C LEU A 145 11.56 -17.56 14.60
N LEU A 146 10.68 -16.62 14.29
CA LEU A 146 9.88 -16.69 13.07
C LEU A 146 10.81 -16.62 11.85
N ARG A 147 10.49 -17.35 10.79
CA ARG A 147 11.34 -17.46 9.59
C ARG A 147 10.51 -17.38 8.30
N PRO A 148 9.85 -16.25 8.01
CA PRO A 148 9.26 -16.04 6.69
C PRO A 148 10.39 -15.97 5.63
N GLU A 149 10.06 -16.22 4.38
CA GLU A 149 11.01 -16.00 3.28
C GLU A 149 11.13 -14.51 2.94
N SER A 150 10.00 -13.80 2.99
CA SER A 150 9.94 -12.38 2.66
C SER A 150 9.00 -11.58 3.56
N ILE A 151 9.27 -10.28 3.65
CA ILE A 151 8.46 -9.28 4.35
C ILE A 151 8.17 -8.13 3.40
N LEU A 152 6.93 -7.62 3.40
CA LEU A 152 6.59 -6.33 2.79
C LEU A 152 6.21 -5.33 3.87
N LEU A 153 7.01 -4.29 4.01
CA LEU A 153 6.74 -3.14 4.86
C LEU A 153 5.99 -2.08 4.05
N THR A 154 4.80 -1.70 4.50
CA THR A 154 3.93 -0.76 3.79
C THR A 154 3.04 0.05 4.74
N ALA A 155 2.26 0.97 4.18
CA ALA A 155 1.26 1.81 4.84
C ALA A 155 1.79 2.88 5.81
N ASP A 156 3.11 2.95 6.02
CA ASP A 156 3.76 3.99 6.83
C ASP A 156 5.21 4.20 6.36
N TYR A 157 5.87 5.23 6.88
CA TYR A 157 7.29 5.47 6.65
C TYR A 157 8.15 4.31 7.17
N VAL A 158 9.08 3.85 6.34
CA VAL A 158 9.95 2.70 6.66
C VAL A 158 11.37 3.18 6.99
N PRO A 159 11.77 3.25 8.28
CA PRO A 159 13.16 3.54 8.65
C PRO A 159 14.09 2.41 8.24
N GLU A 160 15.27 2.74 7.71
CA GLU A 160 16.31 1.77 7.34
C GLU A 160 16.74 0.87 8.52
N SER A 161 16.73 1.43 9.74
CA SER A 161 17.01 0.68 10.96
C SER A 161 16.02 -0.45 11.24
N VAL A 162 14.74 -0.25 10.85
CA VAL A 162 13.68 -1.26 10.97
C VAL A 162 13.89 -2.38 9.94
N VAL A 163 14.17 -2.01 8.69
CA VAL A 163 14.49 -2.97 7.62
C VAL A 163 15.63 -3.88 8.04
N ARG A 164 16.75 -3.29 8.47
CA ARG A 164 17.94 -4.02 8.91
C ARG A 164 17.64 -4.94 10.10
N ALA A 165 16.95 -4.43 11.12
CA ALA A 165 16.64 -5.21 12.31
C ALA A 165 15.77 -6.43 12.00
N ILE A 166 14.76 -6.30 11.14
CA ILE A 166 13.88 -7.41 10.73
C ILE A 166 14.70 -8.42 9.90
N ARG A 167 15.44 -7.94 8.90
CA ARG A 167 16.30 -8.78 8.05
C ARG A 167 17.28 -9.63 8.85
N GLU A 168 17.99 -9.02 9.79
CA GLU A 168 18.98 -9.70 10.64
C GLU A 168 18.33 -10.70 11.60
N THR A 169 17.20 -10.35 12.21
CA THR A 169 16.55 -11.18 13.21
C THR A 169 15.82 -12.38 12.58
N TRP A 170 15.00 -12.14 11.58
CA TRP A 170 14.22 -13.19 10.92
C TRP A 170 14.96 -13.89 9.79
N GLN A 171 16.12 -13.33 9.36
CA GLN A 171 16.95 -13.87 8.28
C GLN A 171 16.18 -14.04 6.98
N CYS A 172 15.42 -13.00 6.60
CA CYS A 172 14.53 -12.98 5.46
C CYS A 172 14.80 -11.78 4.56
N GLU A 173 14.26 -11.81 3.33
CA GLU A 173 14.23 -10.65 2.45
C GLU A 173 13.19 -9.64 2.95
N VAL A 174 13.56 -8.36 3.02
CA VAL A 174 12.67 -7.29 3.46
C VAL A 174 12.53 -6.27 2.34
N PHE A 175 11.34 -6.16 1.84
CA PHE A 175 10.94 -5.24 0.78
C PHE A 175 10.15 -4.08 1.36
N THR A 176 10.23 -2.95 0.69
CA THR A 176 9.49 -1.75 1.06
C THR A 176 8.59 -1.29 -0.07
N HIS A 177 7.47 -0.71 0.28
CA HIS A 177 6.48 -0.21 -0.65
C HIS A 177 6.11 1.23 -0.27
N TYR A 178 6.13 2.11 -1.26
CA TYR A 178 5.65 3.48 -1.14
C TYR A 178 4.35 3.66 -1.91
N GLY A 179 3.37 4.25 -1.25
CA GLY A 179 2.09 4.56 -1.84
C GLY A 179 1.29 5.52 -0.98
N MET A 180 0.33 6.16 -1.60
CA MET A 180 -0.64 7.02 -0.93
C MET A 180 -2.02 6.78 -1.56
N THR A 181 -3.06 7.22 -0.87
CA THR A 181 -4.44 7.01 -1.35
C THR A 181 -4.65 7.65 -2.72
N GLU A 182 -4.06 8.81 -2.96
CA GLU A 182 -4.15 9.56 -4.22
C GLU A 182 -3.54 8.82 -5.41
N THR A 183 -2.56 7.97 -5.17
CA THR A 183 -1.93 7.12 -6.21
C THR A 183 -2.57 5.73 -6.32
N GLY A 184 -3.76 5.53 -5.71
CA GLY A 184 -4.41 4.23 -5.66
C GLY A 184 -3.72 3.24 -4.74
N PHE A 185 -3.26 3.69 -3.58
CA PHE A 185 -2.54 2.93 -2.55
C PHE A 185 -1.15 2.40 -2.96
N GLY A 186 -0.83 2.38 -4.27
CA GLY A 186 0.43 1.85 -4.77
C GLY A 186 1.11 2.78 -5.76
N PHE A 187 2.38 3.11 -5.53
CA PHE A 187 3.17 3.96 -6.40
C PHE A 187 4.53 3.34 -6.73
N ALA A 188 5.24 2.82 -5.71
CA ALA A 188 6.58 2.30 -5.91
C ALA A 188 6.87 1.12 -5.00
N VAL A 189 7.57 0.11 -5.50
CA VAL A 189 7.94 -1.11 -4.77
C VAL A 189 9.42 -1.42 -4.96
N ASP A 190 10.04 -1.89 -3.91
CA ASP A 190 11.42 -2.40 -3.89
C ASP A 190 11.53 -3.74 -4.65
N CYS A 191 12.74 -4.12 -5.00
CA CYS A 191 13.06 -5.42 -5.60
C CYS A 191 14.29 -6.05 -4.94
N HIS A 192 14.69 -7.25 -5.37
CA HIS A 192 15.83 -8.00 -4.81
C HIS A 192 17.18 -7.25 -4.82
N HIS A 193 17.31 -6.17 -5.59
CA HIS A 193 18.52 -5.37 -5.59
C HIS A 193 18.60 -4.38 -4.42
N HIS A 194 17.46 -4.00 -3.83
CA HIS A 194 17.37 -3.04 -2.71
C HIS A 194 18.10 -1.72 -2.94
N GLN A 195 18.09 -1.22 -4.18
CA GLN A 195 18.78 0.01 -4.59
C GLN A 195 17.80 1.11 -5.02
N GLY A 196 16.63 1.12 -4.45
CA GLY A 196 15.55 2.05 -4.76
C GLY A 196 14.25 1.32 -5.11
N HIS A 197 13.28 2.07 -5.60
CA HIS A 197 11.95 1.56 -5.89
C HIS A 197 11.65 1.64 -7.37
N HIS A 198 10.98 0.63 -7.90
CA HIS A 198 10.37 0.67 -9.23
C HIS A 198 9.05 1.41 -9.13
N THR A 199 8.96 2.56 -9.79
CA THR A 199 7.74 3.37 -9.83
C THR A 199 6.73 2.79 -10.81
N ARG A 200 5.45 3.01 -10.51
CA ARG A 200 4.37 2.71 -11.41
C ARG A 200 4.30 3.80 -12.49
N ASP A 201 4.44 3.42 -13.73
CA ASP A 201 4.29 4.31 -14.90
C ASP A 201 2.90 4.19 -15.55
N ALA A 202 2.18 3.10 -15.31
CA ALA A 202 0.84 2.89 -15.84
C ALA A 202 -0.20 3.82 -15.17
N GLY A 203 -0.55 4.91 -15.87
CA GLY A 203 -1.56 5.88 -15.44
C GLY A 203 -1.09 6.87 -14.38
N ILE A 204 0.21 6.96 -14.12
CA ILE A 204 0.84 7.95 -13.25
C ILE A 204 2.05 8.53 -13.98
N LEU A 205 2.12 9.85 -14.05
CA LEU A 205 3.31 10.57 -14.49
C LEU A 205 4.09 11.06 -13.28
N THR A 206 5.39 10.81 -13.29
CA THR A 206 6.29 11.26 -12.22
C THR A 206 7.15 12.41 -12.72
N GLU A 207 7.16 13.51 -11.98
CA GLU A 207 8.04 14.65 -12.24
C GLU A 207 8.95 14.87 -11.04
N SER A 208 10.21 15.19 -11.32
CA SER A 208 11.16 15.65 -10.32
C SER A 208 11.25 17.16 -10.41
N ILE A 209 10.79 17.84 -9.39
CA ILE A 209 10.83 19.32 -9.31
C ILE A 209 11.85 19.75 -8.27
N SER A 210 12.63 20.78 -8.58
CA SER A 210 13.49 21.42 -7.59
C SER A 210 12.65 22.27 -6.64
N PRO A 211 12.99 22.29 -5.33
CA PRO A 211 12.30 23.11 -4.34
C PRO A 211 12.47 24.62 -4.60
#